data_fe92515e15b35eae7200ae235a4e62e6
#
_entry.id   fe92515e15b35eae7200ae235a4e62e6
#
_cell.length_a   1.000
_cell.length_b   1.000
_cell.length_c   1.000
_cell.angle_alpha   90.00
_cell.angle_beta   90.00
_cell.angle_gamma   90.00
#
_symmetry.space_group_name_H-M   'P 1'
#
loop_
_entity.id
_entity.type
_entity.pdbx_description
1 polymer ?
#
loop_
_entity_poly.entity_id
_entity_poly.type
_entity_poly.pdbx_seq_one_letter_code
_entity_poly.pdbx_strand_id
1 'polypeptide(L)'
;MNIYVEYEHAKLPLADEKTVSVQIYSRDGVVIKNGIKPRDDIATIGKPIFDAIKRLGVSISDEVMDFLTISLAVTAADTFIIRDNCFDGWTRNINLFVSLNNPVIWEKNKPLLEKALQFLSGDVWNFNFKGDGPKPPQPFKAVNGRKLINLEGLDCVSLFSGGLDSAIGVIDFLSSGRKPLLISHSYKGDKTKQDQIAHKIREKGTFSRLRSSANPIGRGMTRDITMRTRSLNFLAFALVGAYAVKQINNHKDLSIFVPENGFISLNAPLTHRRVG
;
A
#
# COMPACT_ATOMS: atom_id res chain seq x y z
N MET A 1 -9.85 -15.88 -12.32
CA MET A 1 -10.19 -15.70 -10.88
C MET A 1 -10.71 -14.29 -10.67
N ASN A 2 -11.78 -14.16 -9.92
CA ASN A 2 -12.39 -12.86 -9.59
C ASN A 2 -12.01 -12.48 -8.16
N ILE A 3 -11.68 -11.22 -7.93
CA ILE A 3 -11.48 -10.70 -6.59
C ILE A 3 -12.26 -9.39 -6.44
N TYR A 4 -13.05 -9.33 -5.40
CA TYR A 4 -13.89 -8.17 -5.05
C TYR A 4 -13.33 -7.49 -3.82
N VAL A 5 -13.10 -6.18 -3.93
CA VAL A 5 -12.52 -5.37 -2.85
C VAL A 5 -13.45 -4.21 -2.53
N GLU A 6 -14.08 -4.28 -1.36
CA GLU A 6 -15.09 -3.33 -0.91
C GLU A 6 -14.85 -2.87 0.53
N TYR A 7 -15.25 -1.64 0.83
CA TYR A 7 -15.20 -1.13 2.20
C TYR A 7 -16.35 -1.72 3.06
N GLU A 8 -17.55 -1.73 2.50
CA GLU A 8 -18.74 -2.28 3.16
C GLU A 8 -18.83 -3.78 2.91
N HIS A 9 -18.75 -4.58 3.97
CA HIS A 9 -18.80 -6.03 3.85
C HIS A 9 -20.12 -6.56 3.24
N ALA A 10 -21.21 -5.81 3.36
CA ALA A 10 -22.51 -6.16 2.79
C ALA A 10 -22.52 -6.15 1.25
N LYS A 11 -21.61 -5.41 0.62
CA LYS A 11 -21.45 -5.34 -0.84
C LYS A 11 -20.58 -6.47 -1.41
N LEU A 12 -19.91 -7.24 -0.54
CA LEU A 12 -19.05 -8.35 -0.96
C LEU A 12 -19.87 -9.60 -1.30
N PRO A 13 -19.61 -10.24 -2.47
CA PRO A 13 -20.23 -11.50 -2.81
C PRO A 13 -19.80 -12.61 -1.84
N LEU A 14 -20.49 -13.75 -1.86
CA LEU A 14 -19.99 -14.96 -1.21
C LEU A 14 -18.74 -15.44 -1.96
N ALA A 15 -17.72 -15.84 -1.21
CA ALA A 15 -16.53 -16.43 -1.81
C ALA A 15 -16.83 -17.86 -2.28
N ASP A 16 -16.21 -18.24 -3.40
CA ASP A 16 -16.26 -19.58 -3.96
C ASP A 16 -14.90 -19.95 -4.58
N GLU A 17 -14.83 -21.06 -5.31
CA GLU A 17 -13.60 -21.54 -5.95
C GLU A 17 -12.99 -20.53 -6.96
N LYS A 18 -13.80 -19.60 -7.51
CA LYS A 18 -13.40 -18.61 -8.53
C LYS A 18 -13.46 -17.18 -8.02
N THR A 19 -13.96 -16.96 -6.80
CA THR A 19 -14.26 -15.65 -6.25
C THR A 19 -13.65 -15.47 -4.87
N VAL A 20 -12.85 -14.43 -4.70
CA VAL A 20 -12.28 -14.01 -3.43
C VAL A 20 -12.90 -12.68 -3.00
N SER A 21 -13.39 -12.61 -1.76
CA SER A 21 -13.97 -11.41 -1.16
C SER A 21 -13.05 -10.79 -0.14
N VAL A 22 -12.75 -9.49 -0.30
CA VAL A 22 -11.80 -8.76 0.54
C VAL A 22 -12.42 -7.47 1.05
N GLN A 23 -12.51 -7.32 2.36
CA GLN A 23 -12.89 -6.07 2.98
C GLN A 23 -11.66 -5.16 3.17
N ILE A 24 -11.71 -3.95 2.60
CA ILE A 24 -10.62 -2.98 2.70
C ILE A 24 -10.87 -2.00 3.85
N TYR A 25 -9.82 -1.60 4.56
CA TYR A 25 -9.79 -0.59 5.64
C TYR A 25 -10.64 -0.91 6.88
N SER A 26 -11.47 -1.90 6.84
CA SER A 26 -12.33 -2.33 7.95
C SER A 26 -12.15 -3.82 8.23
N ARG A 27 -12.70 -4.28 9.33
CA ARG A 27 -12.79 -5.70 9.70
C ARG A 27 -14.20 -6.06 10.17
N ASP A 28 -15.19 -5.26 9.78
CA ASP A 28 -16.57 -5.41 10.28
C ASP A 28 -17.19 -6.75 9.91
N GLY A 29 -16.86 -7.29 8.71
CA GLY A 29 -17.32 -8.60 8.26
C GLY A 29 -16.64 -9.79 8.93
N VAL A 30 -15.54 -9.58 9.69
CA VAL A 30 -14.79 -10.66 10.36
C VAL A 30 -14.73 -10.52 11.88
N VAL A 31 -15.39 -9.52 12.44
CA VAL A 31 -15.47 -9.26 13.88
C VAL A 31 -16.89 -9.51 14.38
N ILE A 32 -17.03 -10.25 15.47
CA ILE A 32 -18.33 -10.45 16.12
C ILE A 32 -18.83 -9.11 16.64
N LYS A 33 -19.95 -8.64 16.10
CA LYS A 33 -20.68 -7.47 16.58
C LYS A 33 -22.11 -7.88 16.91
N ASN A 34 -22.58 -7.54 18.09
CA ASN A 34 -23.97 -7.80 18.56
C ASN A 34 -24.41 -9.26 18.39
N GLY A 35 -23.49 -10.23 18.58
CA GLY A 35 -23.78 -11.65 18.47
C GLY A 35 -23.89 -12.19 17.03
N ILE A 36 -23.69 -11.36 16.02
CA ILE A 36 -23.68 -11.79 14.62
C ILE A 36 -22.36 -12.50 14.34
N LYS A 37 -22.46 -13.73 13.82
CA LYS A 37 -21.30 -14.55 13.43
C LYS A 37 -20.55 -13.87 12.28
N PRO A 38 -19.22 -13.70 12.37
CA PRO A 38 -18.46 -13.13 11.25
C PRO A 38 -18.47 -14.09 10.05
N ARG A 39 -18.28 -13.52 8.86
CA ARG A 39 -18.07 -14.31 7.65
C ARG A 39 -16.63 -14.78 7.59
N ASP A 40 -16.40 -16.08 7.61
CA ASP A 40 -15.05 -16.68 7.53
C ASP A 40 -14.49 -16.68 6.10
N ASP A 41 -15.35 -16.42 5.09
CA ASP A 41 -15.00 -16.32 3.68
C ASP A 41 -14.48 -14.94 3.25
N ILE A 42 -14.40 -13.96 4.15
CA ILE A 42 -13.91 -12.62 3.87
C ILE A 42 -12.46 -12.45 4.37
N ALA A 43 -11.56 -12.07 3.47
CA ALA A 43 -10.25 -11.55 3.84
C ALA A 43 -10.31 -10.05 4.14
N THR A 44 -9.28 -9.52 4.82
CA THR A 44 -9.19 -8.08 5.13
C THR A 44 -7.81 -7.53 4.82
N ILE A 45 -7.74 -6.24 4.41
CA ILE A 45 -6.49 -5.53 4.14
C ILE A 45 -6.62 -4.04 4.48
N GLY A 46 -5.50 -3.38 4.77
CA GLY A 46 -5.40 -1.92 4.77
C GLY A 46 -5.81 -1.22 6.06
N LYS A 47 -6.38 -1.90 7.07
CA LYS A 47 -6.75 -1.26 8.34
C LYS A 47 -5.58 -0.51 9.02
N PRO A 48 -4.34 -1.05 9.07
CA PRO A 48 -3.21 -0.34 9.68
C PRO A 48 -2.85 0.96 8.97
N ILE A 49 -2.86 1.00 7.63
CA ILE A 49 -2.56 2.24 6.89
C ILE A 49 -3.69 3.24 7.03
N PHE A 50 -4.95 2.81 7.01
CA PHE A 50 -6.10 3.68 7.22
C PHE A 50 -6.05 4.40 8.58
N ASP A 51 -5.63 3.70 9.64
CA ASP A 51 -5.44 4.29 10.96
C ASP A 51 -4.18 5.18 11.04
N ALA A 52 -3.13 4.86 10.27
CA ALA A 52 -1.93 5.68 10.20
C ALA A 52 -2.18 7.02 9.49
N ILE A 53 -3.02 7.05 8.44
CA ILE A 53 -3.41 8.28 7.73
C ILE A 53 -4.07 9.28 8.69
N LYS A 54 -4.93 8.83 9.60
CA LYS A 54 -5.56 9.71 10.61
C LYS A 54 -4.54 10.48 11.45
N ARG A 55 -3.33 9.91 11.63
CA ARG A 55 -2.24 10.49 12.42
C ARG A 55 -1.42 11.54 11.67
N LEU A 56 -1.66 11.72 10.36
CA LEU A 56 -1.01 12.76 9.57
C LEU A 56 -1.57 14.17 9.89
N GLY A 57 -2.74 14.25 10.51
CA GLY A 57 -3.34 15.53 10.93
C GLY A 57 -3.98 16.33 9.79
N VAL A 58 -3.93 15.83 8.57
CA VAL A 58 -4.54 16.43 7.37
C VAL A 58 -5.37 15.42 6.61
N SER A 59 -6.37 15.89 5.87
CA SER A 59 -7.13 15.05 4.94
C SER A 59 -6.33 14.85 3.67
N ILE A 60 -6.37 13.65 3.09
CA ILE A 60 -5.82 13.36 1.76
C ILE A 60 -6.91 13.49 0.70
N SER A 61 -6.54 13.65 -0.58
CA SER A 61 -7.52 13.72 -1.67
C SER A 61 -8.11 12.36 -2.01
N ASP A 62 -9.26 12.38 -2.69
CA ASP A 62 -9.93 11.17 -3.18
C ASP A 62 -9.03 10.38 -4.14
N GLU A 63 -8.24 11.05 -5.01
CA GLU A 63 -7.34 10.39 -5.96
C GLU A 63 -6.18 9.66 -5.26
N VAL A 64 -5.63 10.26 -4.20
CA VAL A 64 -4.59 9.63 -3.38
C VAL A 64 -5.16 8.41 -2.65
N MET A 65 -6.40 8.53 -2.16
CA MET A 65 -7.10 7.42 -1.51
C MET A 65 -7.40 6.30 -2.50
N ASP A 66 -7.80 6.63 -3.73
CA ASP A 66 -8.08 5.67 -4.80
C ASP A 66 -6.82 4.90 -5.19
N PHE A 67 -5.67 5.60 -5.37
CA PHE A 67 -4.41 4.91 -5.68
C PHE A 67 -3.97 3.96 -4.56
N LEU A 68 -4.14 4.38 -3.31
CA LEU A 68 -3.89 3.51 -2.16
C LEU A 68 -4.83 2.30 -2.17
N THR A 69 -6.11 2.50 -2.47
CA THR A 69 -7.12 1.43 -2.58
C THR A 69 -6.74 0.43 -3.67
N ILE A 70 -6.35 0.90 -4.86
CA ILE A 70 -5.87 0.04 -5.96
C ILE A 70 -4.65 -0.76 -5.51
N SER A 71 -3.65 -0.14 -4.88
CA SER A 71 -2.43 -0.83 -4.47
C SER A 71 -2.68 -1.94 -3.45
N LEU A 72 -3.60 -1.71 -2.51
CA LEU A 72 -4.01 -2.71 -1.53
C LEU A 72 -4.83 -3.83 -2.16
N ALA A 73 -5.70 -3.50 -3.12
CA ALA A 73 -6.49 -4.48 -3.87
C ALA A 73 -5.59 -5.41 -4.69
N VAL A 74 -4.58 -4.85 -5.36
CA VAL A 74 -3.55 -5.62 -6.08
C VAL A 74 -2.79 -6.55 -5.12
N THR A 75 -2.43 -6.06 -3.93
CA THR A 75 -1.74 -6.90 -2.91
C THR A 75 -2.62 -8.03 -2.40
N ALA A 76 -3.90 -7.78 -2.22
CA ALA A 76 -4.85 -8.83 -1.82
C ALA A 76 -4.98 -9.89 -2.93
N ALA A 77 -5.08 -9.47 -4.20
CA ALA A 77 -5.11 -10.36 -5.35
C ALA A 77 -3.84 -11.21 -5.45
N ASP A 78 -2.68 -10.57 -5.32
CA ASP A 78 -1.37 -11.23 -5.34
C ASP A 78 -1.21 -12.26 -4.22
N THR A 79 -1.90 -12.06 -3.09
CA THR A 79 -1.84 -12.95 -1.92
C THR A 79 -2.83 -14.12 -2.00
N PHE A 80 -4.07 -13.88 -2.44
CA PHE A 80 -5.14 -14.88 -2.31
C PHE A 80 -5.47 -15.62 -3.61
N ILE A 81 -4.97 -15.19 -4.75
CA ILE A 81 -5.08 -15.93 -6.00
C ILE A 81 -3.82 -16.76 -6.19
N ILE A 82 -3.96 -18.07 -5.99
CA ILE A 82 -2.84 -19.02 -5.94
C ILE A 82 -2.37 -19.37 -7.36
N ARG A 83 -1.06 -19.28 -7.62
CA ARG A 83 -0.44 -19.59 -8.91
C ARG A 83 -0.55 -21.05 -9.29
N ASP A 84 -0.34 -21.93 -8.34
CA ASP A 84 -0.39 -23.39 -8.55
C ASP A 84 -1.76 -23.87 -9.05
N ASN A 85 -2.81 -23.07 -8.82
CA ASN A 85 -4.17 -23.37 -9.30
C ASN A 85 -4.41 -22.90 -10.75
N CYS A 86 -3.41 -22.27 -11.40
CA CYS A 86 -3.54 -21.82 -12.79
C CYS A 86 -3.12 -22.92 -13.76
N PHE A 87 -3.59 -22.82 -15.02
CA PHE A 87 -3.38 -23.84 -16.05
C PHE A 87 -1.88 -24.15 -16.29
N ASP A 88 -1.03 -23.13 -16.29
CA ASP A 88 0.42 -23.23 -16.47
C ASP A 88 1.20 -23.23 -15.14
N GLY A 89 0.51 -23.26 -13.99
CA GLY A 89 1.10 -23.16 -12.66
C GLY A 89 1.83 -21.83 -12.39
N TRP A 90 1.69 -20.84 -13.29
CA TRP A 90 2.47 -19.60 -13.23
C TRP A 90 1.69 -18.33 -13.50
N THR A 91 0.98 -18.24 -14.62
CA THR A 91 0.32 -17.02 -15.09
C THR A 91 -1.13 -16.98 -14.61
N ARG A 92 -1.44 -16.05 -13.72
CA ARG A 92 -2.81 -15.83 -13.25
C ARG A 92 -3.55 -14.89 -14.21
N ASN A 93 -4.83 -15.16 -14.45
CA ASN A 93 -5.76 -14.22 -15.07
C ASN A 93 -6.68 -13.68 -13.97
N ILE A 94 -6.49 -12.40 -13.63
CA ILE A 94 -7.06 -11.75 -12.45
C ILE A 94 -8.07 -10.69 -12.89
N ASN A 95 -9.34 -10.90 -12.59
CA ASN A 95 -10.38 -9.88 -12.72
C ASN A 95 -10.53 -9.19 -11.35
N LEU A 96 -10.09 -7.95 -11.25
CA LEU A 96 -10.09 -7.17 -10.01
C LEU A 96 -11.22 -6.14 -10.03
N PHE A 97 -12.20 -6.34 -9.15
CA PHE A 97 -13.32 -5.44 -8.94
C PHE A 97 -13.03 -4.57 -7.71
N VAL A 98 -12.98 -3.26 -7.89
CA VAL A 98 -12.65 -2.33 -6.82
C VAL A 98 -13.47 -1.04 -6.90
N SER A 99 -14.02 -0.62 -5.75
CA SER A 99 -14.78 0.63 -5.65
C SER A 99 -13.84 1.81 -5.37
N LEU A 100 -13.96 2.88 -6.17
CA LEU A 100 -13.14 4.08 -6.14
C LEU A 100 -13.99 5.33 -6.02
N ASN A 101 -13.40 6.43 -5.54
CA ASN A 101 -14.08 7.72 -5.46
C ASN A 101 -14.24 8.37 -6.84
N ASN A 102 -13.21 8.26 -7.69
CA ASN A 102 -13.15 8.85 -9.03
C ASN A 102 -12.86 7.79 -10.11
N PRO A 103 -13.74 6.80 -10.35
CA PRO A 103 -13.48 5.70 -11.27
C PRO A 103 -13.17 6.15 -12.70
N VAL A 104 -13.74 7.28 -13.16
CA VAL A 104 -13.51 7.81 -14.52
C VAL A 104 -12.04 8.15 -14.77
N ILE A 105 -11.33 8.68 -13.77
CA ILE A 105 -9.89 8.97 -13.89
C ILE A 105 -9.11 7.67 -14.04
N TRP A 106 -9.49 6.66 -13.30
CA TRP A 106 -8.80 5.37 -13.29
C TRP A 106 -9.09 4.52 -14.53
N GLU A 107 -10.30 4.62 -15.10
CA GLU A 107 -10.60 3.99 -16.39
C GLU A 107 -9.68 4.52 -17.52
N LYS A 108 -9.36 5.82 -17.52
CA LYS A 108 -8.41 6.40 -18.49
C LYS A 108 -6.99 5.84 -18.31
N ASN A 109 -6.59 5.52 -17.07
CA ASN A 109 -5.26 5.02 -16.73
C ASN A 109 -5.18 3.48 -16.65
N LYS A 110 -6.30 2.79 -16.83
CA LYS A 110 -6.39 1.33 -16.72
C LYS A 110 -5.38 0.60 -17.62
N PRO A 111 -5.22 0.91 -18.92
CA PRO A 111 -4.25 0.21 -19.76
C PRO A 111 -2.81 0.34 -19.25
N LEU A 112 -2.45 1.49 -18.66
CA LEU A 112 -1.13 1.71 -18.08
C LEU A 112 -0.92 0.89 -16.81
N LEU A 113 -1.93 0.84 -15.93
CA LEU A 113 -1.90 0.03 -14.70
C LEU A 113 -1.77 -1.46 -15.03
N GLU A 114 -2.58 -1.98 -15.93
CA GLU A 114 -2.57 -3.37 -16.35
C GLU A 114 -1.21 -3.77 -16.95
N LYS A 115 -0.66 -2.92 -17.83
CA LYS A 115 0.66 -3.13 -18.42
C LYS A 115 1.79 -3.11 -17.37
N ALA A 116 1.76 -2.16 -16.44
CA ALA A 116 2.75 -2.06 -15.38
C ALA A 116 2.71 -3.29 -14.46
N LEU A 117 1.53 -3.74 -14.07
CA LEU A 117 1.35 -4.91 -13.22
C LEU A 117 1.68 -6.21 -13.94
N GLN A 118 1.38 -6.33 -15.23
CA GLN A 118 1.82 -7.45 -16.04
C GLN A 118 3.34 -7.54 -16.09
N PHE A 119 4.02 -6.41 -16.27
CA PHE A 119 5.49 -6.36 -16.23
C PHE A 119 6.05 -6.79 -14.86
N LEU A 120 5.45 -6.31 -13.76
CA LEU A 120 5.90 -6.61 -12.40
C LEU A 120 5.67 -8.07 -11.98
N SER A 121 4.48 -8.62 -12.33
CA SER A 121 4.05 -9.91 -11.76
C SER A 121 4.09 -11.08 -12.76
N GLY A 122 4.05 -10.78 -14.05
CA GLY A 122 3.88 -11.77 -15.12
C GLY A 122 2.44 -12.27 -15.26
N ASP A 123 1.48 -11.66 -14.56
CA ASP A 123 0.06 -12.02 -14.59
C ASP A 123 -0.71 -11.15 -15.59
N VAL A 124 -1.89 -11.60 -15.98
CA VAL A 124 -2.87 -10.83 -16.75
C VAL A 124 -3.83 -10.16 -15.78
N TRP A 125 -3.90 -8.83 -15.83
CA TRP A 125 -4.74 -8.03 -14.96
C TRP A 125 -5.89 -7.40 -15.74
N ASN A 126 -7.10 -7.51 -15.22
CA ASN A 126 -8.31 -6.90 -15.78
C ASN A 126 -9.00 -6.11 -14.67
N PHE A 127 -8.88 -4.81 -14.68
CA PHE A 127 -9.54 -3.95 -13.69
C PHE A 127 -11.00 -3.68 -14.05
N ASN A 128 -11.84 -3.66 -13.03
CA ASN A 128 -13.24 -3.27 -13.10
C ASN A 128 -13.50 -2.23 -12.00
N PHE A 129 -13.47 -0.96 -12.36
CA PHE A 129 -13.67 0.13 -11.42
C PHE A 129 -15.15 0.45 -11.26
N LYS A 130 -15.58 0.68 -10.00
CA LYS A 130 -16.93 1.09 -9.63
C LYS A 130 -16.88 2.37 -8.82
N GLY A 131 -17.99 3.09 -8.73
CA GLY A 131 -18.17 4.23 -7.81
C GLY A 131 -18.29 3.78 -6.35
N ASP A 132 -18.55 4.74 -5.48
CA ASP A 132 -18.76 4.56 -4.04
C ASP A 132 -17.53 3.99 -3.29
N GLY A 133 -16.34 4.41 -3.70
CA GLY A 133 -15.11 4.04 -3.03
C GLY A 133 -14.99 4.57 -1.60
N PRO A 134 -14.08 3.99 -0.81
CA PRO A 134 -13.87 4.39 0.58
C PRO A 134 -13.33 5.83 0.65
N LYS A 135 -14.03 6.68 1.39
CA LYS A 135 -13.59 8.07 1.60
C LYS A 135 -12.33 8.14 2.48
N PRO A 136 -11.48 9.16 2.24
CA PRO A 136 -10.35 9.43 3.12
C PRO A 136 -10.79 9.51 4.58
N PRO A 137 -10.04 8.91 5.53
CA PRO A 137 -10.41 8.96 6.93
C PRO A 137 -10.24 10.37 7.49
N GLN A 138 -11.15 10.78 8.36
CA GLN A 138 -11.04 12.04 9.06
C GLN A 138 -9.75 12.08 9.90
N PRO A 139 -8.91 13.12 9.76
CA PRO A 139 -7.68 13.25 10.53
C PRO A 139 -7.97 13.36 12.03
N PHE A 140 -7.05 12.86 12.84
CA PHE A 140 -7.12 13.10 14.27
C PHE A 140 -6.82 14.57 14.56
N LYS A 141 -7.61 15.16 15.45
CA LYS A 141 -7.25 16.43 16.07
C LYS A 141 -6.20 16.17 17.16
N ALA A 142 -5.32 17.13 17.38
CA ALA A 142 -4.32 17.08 18.47
C ALA A 142 -4.99 17.24 19.84
N VAL A 143 -5.83 16.26 20.25
CA VAL A 143 -6.56 16.26 21.51
C VAL A 143 -6.33 14.92 22.21
N ASN A 144 -6.09 14.95 23.52
CA ASN A 144 -6.10 13.80 24.43
C ASN A 144 -5.15 12.65 24.06
N GLY A 145 -3.84 12.91 24.03
CA GLY A 145 -2.81 11.86 24.00
C GLY A 145 -2.66 11.12 22.66
N ARG A 146 -3.40 11.48 21.62
CA ARG A 146 -3.22 10.90 20.27
C ARG A 146 -1.98 11.51 19.63
N LYS A 147 -0.95 10.69 19.48
CA LYS A 147 0.33 11.12 18.90
C LYS A 147 0.20 11.29 17.38
N LEU A 148 0.16 12.54 16.91
CA LEU A 148 0.29 12.86 15.50
C LEU A 148 1.72 12.61 15.01
N ILE A 149 1.87 12.42 13.69
CA ILE A 149 3.18 12.41 13.04
C ILE A 149 3.53 13.88 12.78
N ASN A 150 4.65 14.34 13.32
CA ASN A 150 5.11 15.70 13.03
C ASN A 150 5.57 15.79 11.58
N LEU A 151 4.91 16.62 10.78
CA LEU A 151 5.20 16.86 9.37
C LEU A 151 5.79 18.26 9.13
N GLU A 152 5.83 19.12 10.14
CA GLU A 152 6.32 20.50 10.03
C GLU A 152 7.81 20.54 9.65
N GLY A 153 8.11 21.39 8.68
CA GLY A 153 9.48 21.62 8.20
C GLY A 153 10.09 20.46 7.42
N LEU A 154 9.32 19.42 7.08
CA LEU A 154 9.78 18.34 6.20
C LEU A 154 9.78 18.83 4.75
N ASP A 155 10.81 18.46 3.97
CA ASP A 155 11.06 18.94 2.61
C ASP A 155 11.09 17.85 1.54
N CYS A 156 10.99 16.59 1.92
CA CYS A 156 10.95 15.48 0.99
C CYS A 156 10.35 14.21 1.63
N VAL A 157 10.08 13.24 0.79
CA VAL A 157 9.67 11.88 1.20
C VAL A 157 10.68 10.87 0.69
N SER A 158 11.05 9.89 1.51
CA SER A 158 11.94 8.81 1.10
C SER A 158 11.39 7.46 1.50
N LEU A 159 11.46 6.49 0.58
CA LEU A 159 11.17 5.10 0.91
C LEU A 159 12.23 4.56 1.87
N PHE A 160 11.78 3.85 2.90
CA PHE A 160 12.64 3.27 3.93
C PHE A 160 12.24 1.82 4.21
N SER A 161 12.86 0.90 3.48
CA SER A 161 12.63 -0.53 3.62
C SER A 161 13.36 -1.14 4.82
N GLY A 162 14.37 -0.46 5.36
CA GLY A 162 15.28 -0.99 6.38
C GLY A 162 16.40 -1.87 5.79
N GLY A 163 16.60 -1.82 4.47
CA GLY A 163 17.77 -2.35 3.79
C GLY A 163 18.90 -1.33 3.72
N LEU A 164 20.08 -1.79 3.26
CA LEU A 164 21.29 -0.98 3.18
C LEU A 164 21.09 0.27 2.32
N ASP A 165 20.56 0.12 1.10
CA ASP A 165 20.39 1.23 0.16
C ASP A 165 19.48 2.32 0.74
N SER A 166 18.35 1.92 1.34
CA SER A 166 17.44 2.88 1.98
C SER A 166 18.06 3.56 3.20
N ALA A 167 18.94 2.88 3.95
CA ALA A 167 19.65 3.47 5.09
C ALA A 167 20.71 4.49 4.64
N ILE A 168 21.49 4.17 3.61
CA ILE A 168 22.48 5.06 3.01
C ILE A 168 21.78 6.30 2.47
N GLY A 169 20.74 6.14 1.66
CA GLY A 169 20.00 7.27 1.10
C GLY A 169 19.46 8.23 2.17
N VAL A 170 18.96 7.71 3.31
CA VAL A 170 18.52 8.56 4.42
C VAL A 170 19.70 9.29 5.08
N ILE A 171 20.84 8.63 5.27
CA ILE A 171 22.05 9.28 5.83
C ILE A 171 22.50 10.42 4.92
N ASP A 172 22.52 10.22 3.61
CA ASP A 172 22.89 11.25 2.63
C ASP A 172 21.94 12.46 2.69
N PHE A 173 20.62 12.23 2.81
CA PHE A 173 19.66 13.32 3.00
C PHE A 173 19.93 14.10 4.27
N LEU A 174 20.11 13.43 5.39
CA LEU A 174 20.37 14.09 6.67
C LEU A 174 21.71 14.85 6.65
N SER A 175 22.75 14.29 6.03
CA SER A 175 24.07 14.94 5.89
C SER A 175 24.02 16.18 4.99
N SER A 176 23.11 16.22 4.02
CA SER A 176 22.85 17.38 3.19
C SER A 176 21.86 18.38 3.80
N GLY A 177 21.46 18.19 5.06
CA GLY A 177 20.56 19.08 5.80
C GLY A 177 19.08 18.92 5.46
N ARG A 178 18.70 17.92 4.67
CA ARG A 178 17.30 17.64 4.34
C ARG A 178 16.55 16.99 5.49
N LYS A 179 15.24 17.18 5.51
CA LYS A 179 14.35 16.68 6.56
C LYS A 179 13.28 15.75 5.96
N PRO A 180 13.58 14.47 5.77
CA PRO A 180 12.66 13.56 5.10
C PRO A 180 11.52 13.04 5.98
N LEU A 181 10.36 12.79 5.35
CA LEU A 181 9.38 11.83 5.86
C LEU A 181 9.77 10.44 5.35
N LEU A 182 10.15 9.54 6.25
CA LEU A 182 10.48 8.16 5.90
C LEU A 182 9.21 7.30 5.81
N ILE A 183 9.05 6.61 4.70
CA ILE A 183 7.92 5.71 4.44
C ILE A 183 8.36 4.26 4.63
N SER A 184 7.75 3.59 5.59
CA SER A 184 8.06 2.19 5.90
C SER A 184 6.83 1.30 5.74
N HIS A 185 6.97 0.28 4.90
CA HIS A 185 6.04 -0.84 4.81
C HIS A 185 6.66 -2.06 5.48
N SER A 186 6.02 -2.56 6.53
CA SER A 186 6.55 -3.68 7.31
C SER A 186 5.80 -4.98 7.00
N TYR A 187 6.52 -5.96 6.46
CA TYR A 187 6.07 -7.35 6.49
C TYR A 187 6.35 -7.99 7.85
N LYS A 188 5.81 -9.19 8.08
CA LYS A 188 6.07 -9.96 9.30
C LYS A 188 7.59 -10.22 9.40
N GLY A 189 8.23 -9.71 10.46
CA GLY A 189 9.68 -9.82 10.69
C GLY A 189 10.51 -8.57 10.35
N ASP A 190 10.07 -7.71 9.41
CA ASP A 190 10.84 -6.52 8.99
C ASP A 190 10.83 -5.40 10.03
N LYS A 191 9.79 -5.35 10.86
CA LYS A 191 9.53 -4.24 11.79
C LYS A 191 10.71 -3.96 12.72
N THR A 192 11.26 -4.99 13.36
CA THR A 192 12.33 -4.86 14.34
C THR A 192 13.60 -4.33 13.70
N LYS A 193 13.99 -4.85 12.54
CA LYS A 193 15.17 -4.38 11.78
C LYS A 193 15.01 -2.92 11.37
N GLN A 194 13.85 -2.57 10.81
CA GLN A 194 13.56 -1.18 10.42
C GLN A 194 13.62 -0.22 11.62
N ASP A 195 13.11 -0.63 12.80
CA ASP A 195 13.12 0.20 13.99
C ASP A 195 14.55 0.38 14.56
N GLN A 196 15.37 -0.67 14.56
CA GLN A 196 16.77 -0.61 14.99
C GLN A 196 17.59 0.32 14.09
N ILE A 197 17.46 0.22 12.77
CA ILE A 197 18.16 1.08 11.82
C ILE A 197 17.68 2.53 11.95
N ALA A 198 16.38 2.76 12.02
CA ALA A 198 15.84 4.09 12.21
C ALA A 198 16.30 4.73 13.54
N HIS A 199 16.46 3.94 14.60
CA HIS A 199 17.00 4.43 15.88
C HIS A 199 18.44 4.92 15.72
N LYS A 200 19.32 4.14 15.09
CA LYS A 200 20.72 4.52 14.82
C LYS A 200 20.84 5.76 13.94
N ILE A 201 20.00 5.87 12.91
CA ILE A 201 20.01 7.02 11.98
C ILE A 201 19.59 8.32 12.69
N ARG A 202 18.79 8.28 13.76
CA ARG A 202 18.40 9.49 14.52
C ARG A 202 19.57 10.27 15.10
N GLU A 203 20.70 9.62 15.34
CA GLU A 203 21.94 10.29 15.76
C GLU A 203 22.52 11.23 14.68
N LYS A 204 22.14 11.03 13.42
CA LYS A 204 22.63 11.80 12.28
C LYS A 204 21.76 13.01 11.92
N GLY A 205 20.52 13.05 12.39
CA GLY A 205 19.63 14.18 12.11
C GLY A 205 18.16 13.89 12.39
N THR A 206 17.32 14.87 12.08
CA THR A 206 15.89 14.84 12.37
C THR A 206 15.08 14.36 11.17
N PHE A 207 14.18 13.41 11.38
CA PHE A 207 13.22 12.93 10.41
C PHE A 207 11.92 12.51 11.08
N SER A 208 10.85 12.49 10.33
CA SER A 208 9.60 11.82 10.73
C SER A 208 9.41 10.50 9.98
N ARG A 209 8.52 9.65 10.46
CA ARG A 209 8.30 8.33 9.87
C ARG A 209 6.81 7.97 9.84
N LEU A 210 6.30 7.67 8.66
CA LEU A 210 5.02 7.00 8.42
C LEU A 210 5.29 5.50 8.27
N ARG A 211 4.89 4.72 9.26
CA ARG A 211 5.03 3.27 9.26
C ARG A 211 3.68 2.60 9.24
N SER A 212 3.50 1.67 8.32
CA SER A 212 2.30 0.86 8.23
C SER A 212 2.57 -0.51 7.60
N SER A 213 1.53 -1.31 7.46
CA SER A 213 1.56 -2.58 6.76
C SER A 213 0.33 -2.76 5.87
N ALA A 214 0.53 -3.46 4.76
CA ALA A 214 -0.50 -3.89 3.84
C ALA A 214 -0.66 -5.42 3.85
N ASN A 215 -0.38 -6.07 4.99
CA ASN A 215 -0.48 -7.52 5.08
C ASN A 215 -1.95 -7.95 5.06
N PRO A 216 -2.40 -8.72 4.06
CA PRO A 216 -3.76 -9.25 4.03
C PRO A 216 -3.96 -10.30 5.13
N ILE A 217 -5.17 -10.36 5.67
CA ILE A 217 -5.56 -11.33 6.70
C ILE A 217 -6.77 -12.09 6.19
N GLY A 218 -6.68 -13.42 6.11
CA GLY A 218 -7.79 -14.32 5.78
C GLY A 218 -7.70 -15.57 6.68
N ARG A 219 -8.78 -15.92 7.37
CA ARG A 219 -8.84 -17.11 8.21
C ARG A 219 -8.97 -18.33 7.33
N GLY A 220 -8.11 -19.34 7.53
CA GLY A 220 -8.17 -20.60 6.78
C GLY A 220 -7.91 -20.48 5.27
N MET A 221 -7.66 -19.28 4.76
CA MET A 221 -7.39 -19.07 3.33
C MET A 221 -5.94 -19.39 3.00
N THR A 222 -5.74 -20.16 1.94
CA THR A 222 -4.42 -20.40 1.34
C THR A 222 -3.86 -19.08 0.80
N ARG A 223 -2.54 -18.90 0.88
CA ARG A 223 -1.86 -17.66 0.48
C ARG A 223 -0.68 -17.97 -0.41
N ASP A 224 -0.53 -17.19 -1.46
CA ASP A 224 0.69 -17.12 -2.23
C ASP A 224 1.62 -16.05 -1.62
N ILE A 225 2.93 -16.29 -1.60
CA ILE A 225 3.92 -15.35 -1.05
C ILE A 225 4.81 -14.90 -2.21
N THR A 226 4.34 -13.97 -3.03
CA THR A 226 5.12 -13.53 -4.19
C THR A 226 5.76 -12.20 -3.92
N MET A 227 5.51 -11.27 -3.26
CA MET A 227 6.12 -9.94 -3.08
C MET A 227 6.37 -9.15 -4.39
N ARG A 228 5.92 -9.63 -5.55
CA ARG A 228 6.22 -8.98 -6.84
C ARG A 228 5.55 -7.61 -6.99
N THR A 229 4.39 -7.42 -6.38
CA THR A 229 3.65 -6.16 -6.40
C THR A 229 3.95 -5.24 -5.21
N ARG A 230 4.91 -5.61 -4.35
CA ARG A 230 5.24 -4.90 -3.11
C ARG A 230 5.63 -3.43 -3.34
N SER A 231 6.34 -3.14 -4.42
CA SER A 231 6.76 -1.77 -4.77
C SER A 231 5.58 -0.82 -4.92
N LEU A 232 4.44 -1.29 -5.43
CA LEU A 232 3.24 -0.47 -5.57
C LEU A 232 2.73 0.06 -4.23
N ASN A 233 2.77 -0.76 -3.16
CA ASN A 233 2.38 -0.30 -1.81
C ASN A 233 3.33 0.75 -1.27
N PHE A 234 4.63 0.62 -1.49
CA PHE A 234 5.59 1.63 -1.09
C PHE A 234 5.32 2.96 -1.78
N LEU A 235 5.05 2.93 -3.09
CA LEU A 235 4.72 4.14 -3.86
C LEU A 235 3.40 4.75 -3.40
N ALA A 236 2.37 3.94 -3.13
CA ALA A 236 1.08 4.43 -2.64
C ALA A 236 1.22 5.08 -1.24
N PHE A 237 1.97 4.46 -0.34
CA PHE A 237 2.23 5.03 0.99
C PHE A 237 3.08 6.31 0.89
N ALA A 238 4.05 6.35 -0.04
CA ALA A 238 4.85 7.55 -0.29
C ALA A 238 3.99 8.69 -0.83
N LEU A 239 3.06 8.41 -1.74
CA LEU A 239 2.13 9.41 -2.26
C LEU A 239 1.24 9.99 -1.16
N VAL A 240 0.71 9.14 -0.27
CA VAL A 240 -0.05 9.58 0.93
C VAL A 240 0.80 10.51 1.81
N GLY A 241 2.05 10.11 2.09
CA GLY A 241 2.98 10.92 2.88
C GLY A 241 3.35 12.22 2.20
N ALA A 242 3.63 12.19 0.90
CA ALA A 242 3.99 13.36 0.11
C ALA A 242 2.84 14.37 0.04
N TYR A 243 1.61 13.90 -0.18
CA TYR A 243 0.43 14.74 -0.15
C TYR A 243 0.30 15.48 1.19
N ALA A 244 0.45 14.76 2.31
CA ALA A 244 0.34 15.33 3.65
C ALA A 244 1.46 16.35 3.95
N VAL A 245 2.72 16.03 3.62
CA VAL A 245 3.86 16.95 3.80
C VAL A 245 3.67 18.20 2.95
N LYS A 246 3.23 18.03 1.69
CA LYS A 246 2.96 19.15 0.78
C LYS A 246 1.90 20.10 1.35
N GLN A 247 0.81 19.56 1.90
CA GLN A 247 -0.29 20.35 2.49
C GLN A 247 0.15 21.12 3.75
N ILE A 248 0.88 20.47 4.66
CA ILE A 248 1.32 21.10 5.91
C ILE A 248 2.32 22.23 5.68
N ASN A 249 3.25 22.05 4.74
CA ASN A 249 4.35 22.97 4.52
C ASN A 249 4.13 23.91 3.31
N ASN A 250 2.96 23.85 2.67
CA ASN A 250 2.61 24.66 1.49
C ASN A 250 3.65 24.55 0.36
N HIS A 251 4.24 23.37 0.16
CA HIS A 251 5.16 23.15 -0.93
C HIS A 251 4.45 23.18 -2.28
N LYS A 252 5.05 23.88 -3.28
CA LYS A 252 4.58 23.80 -4.66
C LYS A 252 4.80 22.41 -5.23
N ASP A 253 6.02 21.91 -5.07
CA ASP A 253 6.47 20.61 -5.52
C ASP A 253 7.17 19.87 -4.37
N LEU A 254 7.06 18.56 -4.32
CA LEU A 254 7.68 17.72 -3.30
C LEU A 254 8.27 16.46 -3.95
N SER A 255 9.54 16.21 -3.68
CA SER A 255 10.23 15.04 -4.23
C SER A 255 9.96 13.79 -3.40
N ILE A 256 9.69 12.69 -4.09
CA ILE A 256 9.68 11.33 -3.53
C ILE A 256 10.96 10.62 -3.99
N PHE A 257 11.76 10.16 -3.05
CA PHE A 257 13.00 9.44 -3.31
C PHE A 257 12.83 7.95 -3.11
N VAL A 258 13.35 7.19 -4.06
CA VAL A 258 13.38 5.72 -4.02
C VAL A 258 14.85 5.30 -4.02
N PRO A 259 15.49 5.19 -2.83
CA PRO A 259 16.87 4.77 -2.75
C PRO A 259 17.00 3.30 -3.19
N GLU A 260 17.66 3.09 -4.32
CA GLU A 260 17.93 1.77 -4.88
C GLU A 260 19.39 1.66 -5.30
N ASN A 261 19.92 0.45 -5.27
CA ASN A 261 21.24 0.16 -5.81
C ASN A 261 21.24 0.40 -7.33
N GLY A 262 22.06 1.36 -7.79
CA GLY A 262 22.14 1.71 -9.21
C GLY A 262 22.49 0.54 -10.11
N PHE A 263 23.24 -0.42 -9.62
CA PHE A 263 23.59 -1.64 -10.37
C PHE A 263 22.36 -2.52 -10.65
N ILE A 264 21.46 -2.64 -9.67
CA ILE A 264 20.21 -3.39 -9.82
C ILE A 264 19.22 -2.61 -10.70
N SER A 265 19.11 -1.30 -10.52
CA SER A 265 18.18 -0.46 -11.28
C SER A 265 18.56 -0.33 -12.76
N LEU A 266 19.85 -0.46 -13.11
CA LEU A 266 20.36 -0.46 -14.48
C LEU A 266 20.26 -1.83 -15.16
N ASN A 267 19.92 -2.88 -14.41
CA ASN A 267 19.78 -4.22 -14.97
C ASN A 267 18.51 -4.29 -15.84
N ALA A 268 18.69 -4.12 -17.14
CA ALA A 268 17.59 -4.18 -18.09
C ALA A 268 17.00 -5.60 -18.12
N PRO A 269 15.67 -5.75 -18.03
CA PRO A 269 15.05 -7.05 -18.14
C PRO A 269 15.26 -7.62 -19.54
N LEU A 270 15.77 -8.85 -19.62
CA LEU A 270 16.00 -9.55 -20.90
C LEU A 270 14.69 -10.07 -21.55
N THR A 271 13.58 -9.93 -20.87
CA THR A 271 12.25 -10.35 -21.32
C THR A 271 11.23 -9.23 -21.06
N HIS A 272 10.03 -9.38 -21.64
CA HIS A 272 8.90 -8.47 -21.37
C HIS A 272 8.38 -8.55 -19.91
N ARG A 273 8.99 -9.37 -19.07
CA ARG A 273 8.66 -9.57 -17.66
C ARG A 273 9.89 -9.28 -16.82
N ARG A 274 9.69 -8.65 -15.68
CA ARG A 274 10.75 -8.53 -14.66
C ARG A 274 10.97 -9.92 -14.06
N VAL A 275 12.13 -10.50 -14.33
CA VAL A 275 12.60 -11.72 -13.69
C VAL A 275 13.48 -11.28 -12.52
N GLY A 276 12.98 -11.44 -11.29
CA GLY A 276 13.74 -11.08 -10.10
C GLY A 276 13.33 -11.94 -8.93
#